data_6bcc18023a2c3fe6fd6c784735f38619
#
_entry.id   6bcc18023a2c3fe6fd6c784735f38619
#
_cell.length_a   1.000
_cell.length_b   1.000
_cell.length_c   1.000
_cell.angle_alpha   90.00
_cell.angle_beta   90.00
_cell.angle_gamma   90.00
#
_symmetry.space_group_name_H-M   'P 1'
#
loop_
_entity.id
_entity.type
_entity.pdbx_description
1 polymer ?
#
loop_
_entity_poly.entity_id
_entity_poly.type
_entity_poly.pdbx_seq_one_letter_code
_entity_poly.pdbx_strand_id
1 'polypeptide(L)'
;MYWDINLTGIGEGSKVEPYIMNYQQVQDNGSYNMFGCRADLKRNSILFEGEFAMQSSRRIKANILSLNLGYKADQFNWLKSLTAGLDIVSGDDPGTDDLEGFSKYFGARHKHHGYYDYGLHKKYFGHTHEGLQELNLKGRFNFLADSNLLVAVHNFSSHDGKTAYGNELDLIIKRKVSDDLSSEFGLVFY
;
A
#
# COMPACT_ATOMS: atom_id res chain seq x y z
N MET A 1 1.25 -14.88 14.54
CA MET A 1 1.79 -16.08 13.84
C MET A 1 1.87 -15.73 12.37
N TYR A 2 2.93 -16.14 11.69
CA TYR A 2 3.26 -15.75 10.33
C TYR A 2 3.91 -16.95 9.62
N TRP A 3 3.56 -17.19 8.38
CA TRP A 3 4.13 -18.25 7.55
C TRP A 3 4.69 -17.64 6.27
N ASP A 4 5.82 -18.14 5.81
CA ASP A 4 6.46 -17.77 4.56
C ASP A 4 6.48 -18.99 3.65
N ILE A 5 5.71 -18.96 2.57
CA ILE A 5 5.55 -20.06 1.61
C ILE A 5 6.18 -19.63 0.29
N ASN A 6 7.36 -20.19 -0.01
CA ASN A 6 8.06 -19.91 -1.26
C ASN A 6 7.43 -20.68 -2.43
N LEU A 7 7.11 -19.97 -3.50
CA LEU A 7 6.47 -20.48 -4.71
C LEU A 7 7.46 -20.49 -5.89
N THR A 8 8.56 -21.24 -5.76
CA THR A 8 9.65 -21.31 -6.75
C THR A 8 9.17 -21.76 -8.15
N GLY A 9 8.10 -22.55 -8.23
CA GLY A 9 7.49 -22.96 -9.50
C GLY A 9 6.82 -21.85 -10.29
N ILE A 10 6.51 -20.70 -9.66
CA ILE A 10 5.97 -19.51 -10.34
C ILE A 10 7.12 -18.64 -10.86
N GLY A 11 8.14 -18.42 -10.03
CA GLY A 11 9.33 -17.66 -10.34
C GLY A 11 10.16 -17.38 -9.09
N GLU A 12 11.45 -17.14 -9.29
CA GLU A 12 12.38 -16.88 -8.19
C GLU A 12 11.92 -15.66 -7.36
N GLY A 13 11.88 -15.84 -6.02
CA GLY A 13 11.42 -14.85 -5.07
C GLY A 13 9.90 -14.64 -5.06
N SER A 14 9.12 -15.54 -5.67
CA SER A 14 7.67 -15.58 -5.49
C SER A 14 7.32 -16.22 -4.16
N LYS A 15 6.42 -15.57 -3.40
CA LYS A 15 6.01 -16.07 -2.08
C LYS A 15 4.57 -15.70 -1.76
N VAL A 16 3.99 -16.46 -0.84
CA VAL A 16 2.70 -16.16 -0.19
C VAL A 16 2.89 -16.23 1.33
N GLU A 17 2.36 -15.25 2.02
CA GLU A 17 2.59 -15.00 3.43
C GLU A 17 1.25 -14.85 4.18
N PRO A 18 0.56 -15.95 4.54
CA PRO A 18 -0.57 -15.89 5.44
C PRO A 18 -0.12 -15.54 6.85
N TYR A 19 -0.93 -14.73 7.56
CA TYR A 19 -0.60 -14.31 8.92
C TYR A 19 -1.84 -14.17 9.81
N ILE A 20 -1.61 -14.32 11.12
CA ILE A 20 -2.58 -14.05 12.17
C ILE A 20 -1.91 -13.17 13.21
N MET A 21 -2.55 -12.05 13.56
CA MET A 21 -2.12 -11.16 14.62
C MET A 21 -3.25 -10.95 15.62
N ASN A 22 -2.91 -10.86 16.90
CA ASN A 22 -3.81 -10.45 17.96
C ASN A 22 -3.34 -9.08 18.47
N TYR A 23 -4.22 -8.09 18.38
CA TYR A 23 -3.99 -6.77 18.91
C TYR A 23 -4.81 -6.60 20.19
N GLN A 24 -4.13 -6.20 21.28
CA GLN A 24 -4.76 -5.96 22.56
C GLN A 24 -4.53 -4.51 22.99
N GLN A 25 -5.61 -3.80 23.25
CA GLN A 25 -5.59 -2.45 23.79
C GLN A 25 -6.02 -2.49 25.25
N VAL A 26 -5.20 -1.92 26.13
CA VAL A 26 -5.38 -2.04 27.60
C VAL A 26 -6.53 -1.16 28.11
N GLN A 27 -6.91 -0.11 27.40
CA GLN A 27 -7.83 0.91 27.91
C GLN A 27 -9.21 0.98 27.26
N ASP A 28 -9.42 0.33 26.09
CA ASP A 28 -10.67 0.39 25.34
C ASP A 28 -11.02 -0.95 24.71
N ASN A 29 -12.30 -1.14 24.32
CA ASN A 29 -12.79 -2.31 23.58
C ASN A 29 -12.22 -2.42 22.14
N GLY A 30 -11.06 -1.82 21.88
CA GLY A 30 -10.37 -1.79 20.58
C GLY A 30 -9.51 -3.01 20.27
N SER A 31 -9.57 -4.07 21.09
CA SER A 31 -8.85 -5.32 20.82
C SER A 31 -9.51 -6.11 19.71
N TYR A 32 -8.69 -6.67 18.79
CA TYR A 32 -9.15 -7.47 17.68
C TYR A 32 -8.13 -8.52 17.23
N ASN A 33 -8.61 -9.53 16.52
CA ASN A 33 -7.77 -10.42 15.74
C ASN A 33 -7.67 -9.90 14.31
N MET A 34 -6.49 -10.02 13.71
CA MET A 34 -6.28 -9.73 12.30
C MET A 34 -5.82 -11.00 11.59
N PHE A 35 -6.48 -11.32 10.49
CA PHE A 35 -6.15 -12.42 9.60
C PHE A 35 -5.81 -11.82 8.25
N GLY A 36 -4.70 -12.19 7.67
CA GLY A 36 -4.30 -11.67 6.39
C GLY A 36 -3.47 -12.64 5.57
N CYS A 37 -3.34 -12.31 4.31
CA CYS A 37 -2.50 -13.02 3.36
C CYS A 37 -1.90 -12.02 2.39
N ARG A 38 -0.58 -12.02 2.28
CA ARG A 38 0.17 -11.27 1.30
C ARG A 38 0.75 -12.22 0.25
N ALA A 39 0.79 -11.78 -1.00
CA ALA A 39 1.41 -12.50 -2.11
C ALA A 39 2.34 -11.57 -2.88
N ASP A 40 3.58 -11.98 -3.08
CA ASP A 40 4.55 -11.37 -3.98
C ASP A 40 4.86 -12.40 -5.07
N LEU A 41 4.35 -12.21 -6.28
CA LEU A 41 4.54 -13.14 -7.38
C LEU A 41 5.35 -12.48 -8.50
N LYS A 42 6.31 -13.23 -9.03
CA LYS A 42 7.21 -12.77 -10.08
C LYS A 42 7.28 -13.82 -11.18
N ARG A 43 6.93 -13.42 -12.39
CA ARG A 43 7.05 -14.31 -13.55
C ARG A 43 7.53 -13.52 -14.76
N ASN A 44 8.74 -13.83 -15.23
CA ASN A 44 9.41 -13.05 -16.27
C ASN A 44 9.46 -11.55 -15.89
N SER A 45 8.90 -10.69 -16.73
CA SER A 45 8.81 -9.25 -16.49
C SER A 45 7.56 -8.82 -15.70
N ILE A 46 6.64 -9.74 -15.40
CA ILE A 46 5.41 -9.42 -14.64
C ILE A 46 5.66 -9.55 -13.14
N LEU A 47 5.22 -8.56 -12.41
CA LEU A 47 5.26 -8.48 -10.95
C LEU A 47 3.82 -8.33 -10.45
N PHE A 48 3.44 -9.13 -9.48
CA PHE A 48 2.19 -8.98 -8.76
C PHE A 48 2.49 -8.89 -7.27
N GLU A 49 1.95 -7.88 -6.62
CA GLU A 49 1.94 -7.76 -5.16
C GLU A 49 0.49 -7.57 -4.73
N GLY A 50 0.01 -8.42 -3.84
CA GLY A 50 -1.34 -8.33 -3.31
C GLY A 50 -1.37 -8.60 -1.83
N GLU A 51 -2.28 -7.93 -1.11
CA GLU A 51 -2.55 -8.17 0.30
C GLU A 51 -4.04 -8.06 0.57
N PHE A 52 -4.56 -9.02 1.31
CA PHE A 52 -5.89 -8.96 1.90
C PHE A 52 -5.77 -9.19 3.40
N ALA A 53 -6.43 -8.34 4.21
CA ALA A 53 -6.50 -8.55 5.64
C ALA A 53 -7.88 -8.18 6.19
N MET A 54 -8.28 -8.87 7.26
CA MET A 54 -9.52 -8.62 8.00
C MET A 54 -9.21 -8.41 9.48
N GLN A 55 -9.81 -7.39 10.08
CA GLN A 55 -9.83 -7.16 11.51
C GLN A 55 -11.20 -7.59 12.05
N SER A 56 -11.20 -8.44 13.07
CA SER A 56 -12.41 -9.02 13.63
C SER A 56 -12.40 -9.04 15.15
N SER A 57 -13.49 -8.53 15.73
CA SER A 57 -13.84 -8.66 17.13
C SER A 57 -15.36 -8.64 17.30
N ARG A 58 -15.86 -8.51 18.52
CA ARG A 58 -17.31 -8.39 18.78
C ARG A 58 -17.95 -7.20 18.04
N ARG A 59 -17.22 -6.08 17.90
CA ARG A 59 -17.71 -4.84 17.29
C ARG A 59 -16.91 -4.40 16.05
N ILE A 60 -15.71 -4.95 15.83
CA ILE A 60 -14.85 -4.55 14.72
C ILE A 60 -15.00 -5.56 13.58
N LYS A 61 -15.34 -5.07 12.38
CA LYS A 61 -15.48 -5.85 11.15
C LYS A 61 -14.89 -5.07 9.97
N ALA A 62 -13.58 -4.95 9.94
CA ALA A 62 -12.87 -4.13 8.97
C ALA A 62 -11.98 -4.98 8.04
N ASN A 63 -11.72 -4.47 6.84
CA ASN A 63 -10.87 -5.16 5.88
C ASN A 63 -10.06 -4.20 5.01
N ILE A 64 -8.99 -4.73 4.41
CA ILE A 64 -8.19 -4.06 3.41
C ILE A 64 -7.88 -5.02 2.26
N LEU A 65 -7.91 -4.49 1.04
CA LEU A 65 -7.43 -5.15 -0.18
C LEU A 65 -6.45 -4.21 -0.86
N SER A 66 -5.24 -4.70 -1.13
CA SER A 66 -4.22 -4.00 -1.92
C SER A 66 -3.79 -4.89 -3.08
N LEU A 67 -3.81 -4.36 -4.29
CA LEU A 67 -3.41 -5.07 -5.50
C LEU A 67 -2.49 -4.17 -6.33
N ASN A 68 -1.32 -4.69 -6.69
CA ASN A 68 -0.37 -4.01 -7.56
C ASN A 68 0.06 -4.95 -8.69
N LEU A 69 -0.08 -4.51 -9.93
CA LEU A 69 0.41 -5.20 -11.11
C LEU A 69 1.54 -4.38 -11.74
N GLY A 70 2.72 -4.96 -11.77
CA GLY A 70 3.93 -4.34 -12.29
C GLY A 70 4.48 -5.02 -13.52
N TYR A 71 5.18 -4.25 -14.34
CA TYR A 71 5.95 -4.72 -15.48
C TYR A 71 7.38 -4.19 -15.37
N LYS A 72 8.38 -5.10 -15.34
CA LYS A 72 9.79 -4.74 -15.50
C LYS A 72 10.10 -4.48 -16.96
N ALA A 73 10.67 -3.33 -17.24
CA ALA A 73 10.91 -2.86 -18.59
C ALA A 73 12.40 -2.96 -18.97
N ASP A 74 13.03 -4.10 -18.66
CA ASP A 74 14.48 -4.32 -18.83
C ASP A 74 14.97 -4.14 -20.27
N GLN A 75 14.06 -4.19 -21.24
CA GLN A 75 14.37 -3.92 -22.67
C GLN A 75 14.58 -2.43 -22.99
N PHE A 76 14.23 -1.53 -22.06
CA PHE A 76 14.38 -0.09 -22.28
C PHE A 76 15.46 0.48 -21.34
N ASN A 77 16.42 1.21 -21.90
CA ASN A 77 17.48 1.81 -21.07
C ASN A 77 16.99 2.95 -20.17
N TRP A 78 15.84 3.56 -20.50
CA TRP A 78 15.31 4.72 -19.78
C TRP A 78 14.18 4.38 -18.80
N LEU A 79 13.47 3.26 -19.02
CA LEU A 79 12.34 2.83 -18.19
C LEU A 79 12.73 1.56 -17.43
N LYS A 80 12.58 1.55 -16.10
CA LYS A 80 12.82 0.37 -15.25
C LYS A 80 11.57 -0.45 -15.02
N SER A 81 10.46 0.24 -14.68
CA SER A 81 9.20 -0.45 -14.40
C SER A 81 8.01 0.48 -14.51
N LEU A 82 6.85 -0.11 -14.80
CA LEU A 82 5.53 0.49 -14.64
C LEU A 82 4.74 -0.36 -13.64
N THR A 83 3.93 0.28 -12.81
CA THR A 83 3.06 -0.42 -11.84
C THR A 83 1.72 0.30 -11.76
N ALA A 84 0.63 -0.44 -11.90
CA ALA A 84 -0.71 0.02 -11.60
C ALA A 84 -1.18 -0.60 -10.29
N GLY A 85 -1.80 0.19 -9.42
CA GLY A 85 -2.24 -0.24 -8.10
C GLY A 85 -3.68 0.15 -7.81
N LEU A 86 -4.34 -0.69 -7.00
CA LEU A 86 -5.65 -0.47 -6.41
C LEU A 86 -5.56 -0.83 -4.93
N ASP A 87 -5.90 0.12 -4.06
CA ASP A 87 -6.07 -0.11 -2.63
C ASP A 87 -7.51 0.21 -2.23
N ILE A 88 -8.11 -0.69 -1.46
CA ILE A 88 -9.44 -0.54 -0.88
C ILE A 88 -9.32 -0.79 0.62
N VAL A 89 -9.57 0.25 1.41
CA VAL A 89 -9.57 0.22 2.88
C VAL A 89 -11.00 0.45 3.34
N SER A 90 -11.58 -0.50 4.06
CA SER A 90 -12.96 -0.35 4.54
C SER A 90 -13.14 0.91 5.38
N GLY A 91 -14.26 1.59 5.18
CA GLY A 91 -14.74 2.71 5.96
C GLY A 91 -15.83 2.29 6.92
N ASP A 92 -16.09 3.13 7.90
CA ASP A 92 -17.14 2.96 8.89
C ASP A 92 -18.50 3.39 8.32
N ASP A 93 -19.53 2.60 8.56
CA ASP A 93 -20.91 2.99 8.28
C ASP A 93 -21.58 3.43 9.59
N PRO A 94 -21.84 4.74 9.79
CA PRO A 94 -22.47 5.22 11.01
C PRO A 94 -23.92 4.73 11.20
N GLY A 95 -24.49 4.05 10.20
CA GLY A 95 -25.81 3.42 10.28
C GLY A 95 -25.80 2.05 10.96
N THR A 96 -24.64 1.50 11.31
CA THR A 96 -24.49 0.20 11.99
C THR A 96 -23.91 0.38 13.39
N ASP A 97 -24.05 -0.67 14.24
CA ASP A 97 -23.41 -0.72 15.56
C ASP A 97 -21.95 -1.26 15.51
N ASP A 98 -21.53 -1.76 14.35
CA ASP A 98 -20.19 -2.28 14.10
C ASP A 98 -19.22 -1.14 13.79
N LEU A 99 -17.94 -1.34 14.04
CA LEU A 99 -16.83 -0.46 13.68
C LEU A 99 -16.16 -1.06 12.44
N GLU A 100 -16.43 -0.50 11.27
CA GLU A 100 -16.06 -1.10 9.98
C GLU A 100 -14.84 -0.46 9.33
N GLY A 101 -14.37 0.68 9.86
CA GLY A 101 -13.15 1.33 9.40
C GLY A 101 -11.90 0.51 9.76
N PHE A 102 -11.03 0.25 8.77
CA PHE A 102 -9.78 -0.47 9.00
C PHE A 102 -8.77 0.42 9.75
N SER A 103 -8.20 -0.11 10.82
CA SER A 103 -7.21 0.62 11.63
C SER A 103 -5.80 0.09 11.40
N LYS A 104 -4.88 1.01 11.08
CA LYS A 104 -3.46 0.72 10.84
C LYS A 104 -2.62 1.29 11.98
N TYR A 105 -2.05 0.41 12.79
CA TYR A 105 -1.18 0.82 13.90
C TYR A 105 0.30 0.84 13.54
N PHE A 106 0.70 0.03 12.54
CA PHE A 106 2.10 -0.12 12.14
C PHE A 106 2.23 -0.04 10.61
N GLY A 107 3.39 0.37 10.13
CA GLY A 107 3.73 0.33 8.72
C GLY A 107 4.34 1.62 8.17
N ALA A 108 4.98 1.49 7.02
CA ALA A 108 5.55 2.61 6.29
C ALA A 108 4.44 3.46 5.68
N ARG A 109 4.52 4.78 5.85
CA ARG A 109 3.50 5.71 5.37
C ARG A 109 3.64 5.96 3.87
N HIS A 110 4.81 6.42 3.41
CA HIS A 110 5.04 6.85 2.02
C HIS A 110 5.11 5.72 0.98
N LYS A 111 5.17 4.47 1.42
CA LYS A 111 5.36 3.35 0.48
C LYS A 111 4.11 3.07 -0.36
N HIS A 112 2.93 3.24 0.20
CA HIS A 112 1.68 2.75 -0.38
C HIS A 112 0.80 3.87 -0.91
N HIS A 113 0.51 4.89 -0.12
CA HIS A 113 -0.52 5.90 -0.39
C HIS A 113 0.04 7.28 -0.73
N GLY A 114 1.11 7.33 -1.55
CA GLY A 114 1.77 8.57 -1.95
C GLY A 114 2.65 9.18 -0.86
N TYR A 115 3.25 10.31 -1.16
CA TYR A 115 4.17 11.02 -0.26
C TYR A 115 3.48 12.08 0.59
N TYR A 116 2.26 12.54 0.22
CA TYR A 116 1.42 13.45 1.01
C TYR A 116 0.54 12.70 2.03
N ASP A 117 0.98 11.55 2.49
CA ASP A 117 0.25 10.69 3.42
C ASP A 117 -0.15 11.38 4.73
N TYR A 118 0.58 12.41 5.16
CA TYR A 118 0.32 13.13 6.40
C TYR A 118 -1.07 13.80 6.44
N GLY A 119 -1.51 14.38 5.31
CA GLY A 119 -2.82 15.01 5.20
C GLY A 119 -3.98 14.02 5.10
N LEU A 120 -3.74 12.89 4.44
CA LEU A 120 -4.77 11.89 4.14
C LEU A 120 -4.98 10.87 5.26
N HIS A 121 -3.92 10.50 5.98
CA HIS A 121 -3.96 9.45 7.00
C HIS A 121 -5.07 9.63 8.05
N LYS A 122 -5.40 10.86 8.40
CA LYS A 122 -6.48 11.18 9.34
C LYS A 122 -7.88 10.95 8.78
N LYS A 123 -8.03 10.70 7.47
CA LYS A 123 -9.33 10.52 6.80
C LYS A 123 -9.68 9.06 6.60
N TYR A 124 -8.71 8.18 6.37
CA TYR A 124 -8.99 6.84 5.88
C TYR A 124 -8.54 5.68 6.76
N PHE A 125 -7.67 5.89 7.78
CA PHE A 125 -7.30 4.84 8.71
C PHE A 125 -7.86 5.10 10.12
N GLY A 126 -8.67 4.17 10.59
CA GLY A 126 -9.28 4.18 11.92
C GLY A 126 -10.67 3.59 11.90
N HIS A 127 -11.10 3.01 13.02
CA HIS A 127 -12.36 2.27 13.10
C HIS A 127 -13.62 3.11 12.85
N THR A 128 -13.52 4.44 12.92
CA THR A 128 -14.62 5.38 12.69
C THR A 128 -14.35 6.30 11.51
N HIS A 129 -13.46 5.93 10.59
CA HIS A 129 -13.05 6.74 9.45
C HIS A 129 -13.72 6.26 8.16
N GLU A 130 -13.80 7.14 7.16
CA GLU A 130 -14.50 6.90 5.89
C GLU A 130 -13.81 5.86 4.98
N GLY A 131 -12.61 5.38 5.38
CA GLY A 131 -11.84 4.45 4.58
C GLY A 131 -11.23 5.07 3.32
N LEU A 132 -10.71 4.23 2.44
CA LEU A 132 -9.98 4.68 1.24
C LEU A 132 -10.30 3.77 0.05
N GLN A 133 -10.49 4.39 -1.09
CA GLN A 133 -10.29 3.78 -2.40
C GLN A 133 -9.20 4.58 -3.12
N GLU A 134 -8.12 3.92 -3.51
CA GLU A 134 -7.00 4.52 -4.23
C GLU A 134 -6.75 3.78 -5.53
N LEU A 135 -6.64 4.55 -6.63
CA LEU A 135 -6.05 4.10 -7.87
C LEU A 135 -4.72 4.80 -8.07
N ASN A 136 -3.66 4.06 -8.41
CA ASN A 136 -2.37 4.65 -8.67
C ASN A 136 -1.68 4.07 -9.91
N LEU A 137 -0.81 4.88 -10.52
CA LEU A 137 0.09 4.49 -11.58
C LEU A 137 1.48 5.03 -11.29
N LYS A 138 2.49 4.16 -11.27
CA LYS A 138 3.87 4.48 -10.89
C LYS A 138 4.83 4.08 -11.99
N GLY A 139 5.65 5.01 -12.47
CA GLY A 139 6.75 4.77 -13.41
C GLY A 139 8.10 5.00 -12.74
N ARG A 140 9.04 4.06 -12.89
CA ARG A 140 10.42 4.22 -12.46
C ARG A 140 11.31 4.34 -13.67
N PHE A 141 12.12 5.39 -13.70
CA PHE A 141 12.97 5.75 -14.83
C PHE A 141 14.43 5.80 -14.42
N ASN A 142 15.33 5.42 -15.33
CA ASN A 142 16.73 5.84 -15.25
C ASN A 142 16.79 7.33 -15.59
N PHE A 143 17.35 8.16 -14.72
CA PHE A 143 17.31 9.60 -14.90
C PHE A 143 18.70 10.16 -15.22
N LEU A 144 19.61 10.18 -14.28
CA LEU A 144 21.00 10.56 -14.44
C LEU A 144 21.89 9.40 -14.00
N ALA A 145 23.20 9.48 -14.21
CA ALA A 145 24.12 8.49 -13.68
C ALA A 145 23.86 8.26 -12.19
N ASP A 146 23.72 7.00 -11.78
CA ASP A 146 23.47 6.56 -10.41
C ASP A 146 22.16 7.10 -9.79
N SER A 147 21.22 7.57 -10.62
CA SER A 147 19.97 8.18 -10.18
C SER A 147 18.75 7.52 -10.81
N ASN A 148 17.69 7.45 -10.04
CA ASN A 148 16.37 6.98 -10.49
C ASN A 148 15.32 8.06 -10.23
N LEU A 149 14.41 8.25 -11.19
CA LEU A 149 13.21 9.06 -11.03
C LEU A 149 11.99 8.15 -10.85
N LEU A 150 11.25 8.34 -9.78
CA LEU A 150 9.88 7.84 -9.64
C LEU A 150 8.92 8.96 -10.02
N VAL A 151 8.01 8.66 -10.92
CA VAL A 151 6.81 9.46 -11.19
C VAL A 151 5.62 8.64 -10.76
N ALA A 152 4.80 9.14 -9.85
CA ALA A 152 3.59 8.45 -9.43
C ALA A 152 2.40 9.40 -9.47
N VAL A 153 1.26 8.90 -9.90
CA VAL A 153 -0.02 9.58 -9.84
C VAL A 153 -0.99 8.76 -9.02
N HIS A 154 -1.74 9.42 -8.16
CA HIS A 154 -2.71 8.81 -7.27
C HIS A 154 -4.04 9.54 -7.38
N ASN A 155 -5.12 8.79 -7.31
CA ASN A 155 -6.48 9.30 -7.15
C ASN A 155 -7.07 8.68 -5.88
N PHE A 156 -7.59 9.51 -4.99
CA PHE A 156 -8.09 9.12 -3.68
C PHE A 156 -9.55 9.48 -3.50
N SER A 157 -10.33 8.56 -2.95
CA SER A 157 -11.71 8.78 -2.52
C SER A 157 -12.03 7.99 -1.25
N SER A 158 -13.18 8.27 -0.63
CA SER A 158 -13.72 7.43 0.43
C SER A 158 -13.96 6.00 -0.06
N HIS A 159 -14.05 5.04 0.86
CA HIS A 159 -14.29 3.64 0.55
C HIS A 159 -15.50 3.42 -0.37
N ASP A 160 -16.59 4.16 -0.15
CA ASP A 160 -17.82 4.09 -0.93
C ASP A 160 -17.81 4.96 -2.21
N GLY A 161 -16.71 5.67 -2.48
CA GLY A 161 -16.53 6.53 -3.64
C GLY A 161 -17.33 7.84 -3.63
N LYS A 162 -18.07 8.15 -2.56
CA LYS A 162 -18.93 9.34 -2.52
C LYS A 162 -18.15 10.63 -2.25
N THR A 163 -17.06 10.54 -1.48
CA THR A 163 -16.22 11.68 -1.13
C THR A 163 -14.90 11.61 -1.89
N ALA A 164 -14.63 12.55 -2.80
CA ALA A 164 -13.32 12.68 -3.42
C ALA A 164 -12.34 13.31 -2.40
N TYR A 165 -11.22 12.64 -2.16
CA TYR A 165 -10.16 13.18 -1.30
C TYR A 165 -9.17 14.04 -2.09
N GLY A 166 -8.93 13.74 -3.36
CA GLY A 166 -8.06 14.48 -4.25
C GLY A 166 -7.17 13.61 -5.13
N ASN A 167 -6.22 14.25 -5.78
CA ASN A 167 -5.22 13.61 -6.61
C ASN A 167 -3.82 14.05 -6.15
N GLU A 168 -2.85 13.18 -6.32
CA GLU A 168 -1.46 13.46 -5.99
C GLU A 168 -0.55 13.12 -7.16
N LEU A 169 0.45 13.95 -7.38
CA LEU A 169 1.57 13.70 -8.28
C LEU A 169 2.87 13.76 -7.49
N ASP A 170 3.60 12.65 -7.50
CA ASP A 170 4.92 12.52 -6.89
C ASP A 170 6.02 12.48 -7.94
N LEU A 171 7.05 13.29 -7.74
CA LEU A 171 8.29 13.29 -8.52
C LEU A 171 9.46 13.08 -7.54
N ILE A 172 10.00 11.86 -7.46
CA ILE A 172 11.01 11.51 -6.47
C ILE A 172 12.29 11.05 -7.15
N ILE A 173 13.38 11.76 -6.90
CA ILE A 173 14.71 11.42 -7.38
C ILE A 173 15.49 10.76 -6.24
N LYS A 174 15.97 9.54 -6.48
CA LYS A 174 16.90 8.83 -5.59
C LYS A 174 18.24 8.68 -6.28
N ARG A 175 19.31 9.08 -5.59
CA ARG A 175 20.67 8.99 -6.08
C ARG A 175 21.57 8.26 -5.08
N LYS A 176 22.34 7.29 -5.58
CA LYS A 176 23.46 6.71 -4.83
C LYS A 176 24.64 7.69 -4.90
N VAL A 177 25.06 8.23 -3.76
CA VAL A 177 26.18 9.19 -3.68
C VAL A 177 27.49 8.45 -3.42
N SER A 178 27.48 7.42 -2.56
CA SER A 178 28.58 6.50 -2.30
C SER A 178 28.00 5.12 -1.92
N ASP A 179 28.86 4.17 -1.55
CA ASP A 179 28.39 2.85 -1.10
C ASP A 179 27.53 2.93 0.18
N ASP A 180 27.84 3.87 1.05
CA ASP A 180 27.18 4.06 2.34
C ASP A 180 26.18 5.23 2.38
N LEU A 181 26.09 6.04 1.30
CA LEU A 181 25.26 7.23 1.27
C LEU A 181 24.35 7.27 0.06
N SER A 182 23.07 7.43 0.30
CA SER A 182 22.08 7.77 -0.73
C SER A 182 21.35 9.06 -0.38
N SER A 183 20.93 9.81 -1.39
CA SER A 183 20.09 11.01 -1.25
C SER A 183 18.74 10.78 -1.93
N GLU A 184 17.70 11.39 -1.36
CA GLU A 184 16.37 11.42 -1.92
C GLU A 184 15.85 12.86 -1.93
N PHE A 185 15.35 13.30 -3.08
CA PHE A 185 14.69 14.59 -3.26
C PHE A 185 13.32 14.36 -3.88
N GLY A 186 12.29 14.96 -3.31
CA GLY A 186 10.90 14.79 -3.76
C GLY A 186 10.18 16.12 -3.93
N LEU A 187 9.33 16.18 -4.95
CA LEU A 187 8.29 17.18 -5.14
C LEU A 187 6.95 16.45 -5.15
N VAL A 188 6.01 16.94 -4.35
CA VAL A 188 4.68 16.38 -4.18
C VAL A 188 3.66 17.48 -4.44
N PHE A 189 2.71 17.19 -5.32
CA PHE A 189 1.60 18.08 -5.68
C PHE A 189 0.29 17.37 -5.36
N TYR A 190 -0.47 17.98 -4.46
CA TYR A 190 -1.76 17.44 -4.01
C TYR A 190 -2.89 18.44 -4.30
#